data_5eeeaddf60649de9eaa557c01648c865
#
_entry.id   5eeeaddf60649de9eaa557c01648c865
#
_cell.length_a   1.000
_cell.length_b   1.000
_cell.length_c   1.000
_cell.angle_alpha   90.00
_cell.angle_beta   90.00
_cell.angle_gamma   90.00
#
_symmetry.space_group_name_H-M   'P 1'
#
loop_
_entity.id
_entity.type
_entity.pdbx_description
1 polymer ?
#
loop_
_entity_poly.entity_id
_entity_poly.type
_entity_poly.pdbx_seq_one_letter_code
_entity_poly.pdbx_strand_id
1 'polypeptide(L)'
;MAKVTDSKEKTLAAATLLFRRQGFHGTALHDVLAAAGSPRGSLYFHFPGGKEQIGQAALDLAGETVRSKIARAAEASPSAEAFLTGIARAMAADLEQSDFCNGCPIATTALETAAQ
;
A
#
# COMPACT_ATOMS: atom_id res chain seq x y z
N MET A 1 1.48 19.14 -16.30
CA MET A 1 0.84 18.96 -14.97
C MET A 1 0.39 17.53 -14.73
N ALA A 2 -0.36 16.92 -15.64
CA ALA A 2 -0.82 15.53 -15.53
C ALA A 2 0.33 14.51 -15.40
N LYS A 3 1.45 14.71 -16.08
CA LYS A 3 2.61 13.82 -16.03
C LYS A 3 3.31 13.78 -14.67
N VAL A 4 3.35 14.89 -13.95
CA VAL A 4 4.01 14.99 -12.64
C VAL A 4 3.21 14.24 -11.58
N THR A 5 1.90 14.46 -11.55
CA THR A 5 0.98 13.77 -10.63
C THR A 5 0.96 12.26 -10.90
N ASP A 6 0.91 11.88 -12.18
CA ASP A 6 0.92 10.49 -12.61
C ASP A 6 2.19 9.76 -12.18
N SER A 7 3.36 10.38 -12.31
CA SER A 7 4.64 9.83 -11.89
C SER A 7 4.69 9.59 -10.38
N LYS A 8 4.21 10.55 -9.59
CA LYS A 8 4.14 10.43 -8.13
C LYS A 8 3.22 9.29 -7.70
N GLU A 9 2.03 9.24 -8.30
CA GLU A 9 1.04 8.20 -8.01
C GLU A 9 1.54 6.81 -8.41
N LYS A 10 2.18 6.67 -9.55
CA LYS A 10 2.78 5.41 -10.00
C LYS A 10 3.89 4.94 -9.07
N THR A 11 4.75 5.84 -8.64
CA THR A 11 5.82 5.54 -7.70
C THR A 11 5.24 5.05 -6.37
N LEU A 12 4.24 5.75 -5.85
CA LEU A 12 3.60 5.40 -4.59
C LEU A 12 2.86 4.05 -4.68
N ALA A 13 2.16 3.80 -5.78
CA ALA A 13 1.47 2.53 -6.02
C ALA A 13 2.46 1.36 -6.09
N ALA A 14 3.57 1.54 -6.82
CA ALA A 14 4.62 0.53 -6.92
C ALA A 14 5.25 0.23 -5.56
N ALA A 15 5.57 1.26 -4.79
CA ALA A 15 6.15 1.11 -3.45
C ALA A 15 5.19 0.37 -2.51
N THR A 16 3.92 0.75 -2.51
CA THR A 16 2.89 0.11 -1.67
C THR A 16 2.79 -1.39 -1.97
N LEU A 17 2.78 -1.76 -3.26
CA LEU A 17 2.72 -3.16 -3.66
C LEU A 17 3.95 -3.93 -3.23
N LEU A 18 5.14 -3.36 -3.40
CA LEU A 18 6.39 -3.99 -2.98
C LEU A 18 6.46 -4.15 -1.45
N PHE A 19 6.02 -3.14 -0.69
CA PHE A 19 5.96 -3.24 0.77
C PHE A 19 5.00 -4.35 1.23
N ARG A 20 3.89 -4.56 0.53
CA ARG A 20 2.96 -5.66 0.82
C ARG A 20 3.59 -7.02 0.60
N ARG A 21 4.43 -7.17 -0.41
CA ARG A 21 5.00 -8.45 -0.86
C ARG A 21 6.31 -8.81 -0.18
N GLN A 22 7.18 -7.85 0.01
CA GLN A 22 8.55 -8.11 0.50
C GLN A 22 8.91 -7.31 1.75
N GLY A 23 7.96 -6.55 2.30
CA GLY A 23 8.16 -5.73 3.48
C GLY A 23 8.87 -4.42 3.19
N PHE A 24 8.91 -3.53 4.18
CA PHE A 24 9.56 -2.23 4.05
C PHE A 24 11.08 -2.37 3.95
N HIS A 25 11.71 -3.10 4.87
CA HIS A 25 13.15 -3.30 4.85
C HIS A 25 13.62 -4.15 3.67
N GLY A 26 12.79 -5.06 3.18
CA GLY A 26 13.08 -5.91 2.02
C GLY A 26 12.92 -5.22 0.67
N THR A 27 12.54 -3.93 0.64
CA THR A 27 12.32 -3.17 -0.58
C THR A 27 13.38 -2.09 -0.72
N ALA A 28 14.15 -2.10 -1.80
CA ALA A 28 15.10 -1.05 -2.12
C ALA A 28 14.47 0.02 -3.02
N LEU A 29 15.01 1.23 -2.99
CA LEU A 29 14.49 2.33 -3.85
C LEU A 29 14.58 1.98 -5.34
N HIS A 30 15.63 1.29 -5.77
CA HIS A 30 15.76 0.90 -7.17
C HIS A 30 14.68 -0.11 -7.60
N ASP A 31 14.18 -0.93 -6.68
CA ASP A 31 13.05 -1.84 -6.95
C ASP A 31 11.78 -1.05 -7.24
N VAL A 32 11.56 0.01 -6.44
CA VAL A 32 10.41 0.90 -6.61
C VAL A 32 10.49 1.62 -7.96
N LEU A 33 11.67 2.14 -8.31
CA LEU A 33 11.89 2.83 -9.58
C LEU A 33 11.66 1.91 -10.78
N ALA A 34 12.19 0.69 -10.71
CA ALA A 34 12.00 -0.31 -11.76
C ALA A 34 10.52 -0.67 -11.94
N ALA A 35 9.82 -0.91 -10.84
CA ALA A 35 8.40 -1.25 -10.87
C ALA A 35 7.52 -0.10 -11.37
N ALA A 36 7.87 1.14 -11.02
CA ALA A 36 7.14 2.33 -11.43
C ALA A 36 7.48 2.78 -12.86
N GLY A 37 8.59 2.33 -13.41
CA GLY A 37 9.10 2.80 -14.69
C GLY A 37 9.52 4.27 -14.66
N SER A 38 9.94 4.77 -13.50
CA SER A 38 10.27 6.18 -13.29
C SER A 38 11.78 6.39 -13.14
N PRO A 39 12.33 7.52 -13.63
CA PRO A 39 13.74 7.82 -13.43
C PRO A 39 14.02 8.21 -11.97
N ARG A 40 15.25 7.98 -11.54
CA ARG A 40 15.70 8.23 -10.17
C ARG A 40 15.49 9.68 -9.71
N GLY A 41 15.74 10.63 -10.59
CA GLY A 41 15.56 12.05 -10.32
C GLY A 41 14.11 12.41 -10.00
N SER A 42 13.17 11.75 -10.69
CA SER A 42 11.73 11.94 -10.47
C SER A 42 11.32 11.50 -9.06
N LEU A 43 11.88 10.39 -8.56
CA LEU A 43 11.59 9.89 -7.21
C LEU A 43 11.98 10.92 -6.15
N TYR A 44 13.21 11.43 -6.20
CA TYR A 44 13.69 12.40 -5.22
C TYR A 44 13.03 13.77 -5.37
N PHE A 45 12.54 14.10 -6.55
CA PHE A 45 11.73 15.31 -6.75
C PHE A 45 10.41 15.22 -5.98
N HIS A 46 9.72 14.09 -6.05
CA HIS A 46 8.43 13.88 -5.37
C HIS A 46 8.59 13.51 -3.89
N PHE A 47 9.65 12.79 -3.56
CA PHE A 47 9.91 12.28 -2.21
C PHE A 47 11.35 12.61 -1.79
N PRO A 48 11.63 13.91 -1.47
CA PRO A 48 12.98 14.32 -1.09
C PRO A 48 13.51 13.62 0.17
N GLY A 49 12.62 13.15 1.04
CA GLY A 49 12.98 12.35 2.22
C GLY A 49 13.27 10.87 1.91
N GLY A 50 13.19 10.48 0.65
CA GLY A 50 13.54 9.12 0.21
C GLY A 50 12.58 8.04 0.68
N LYS A 51 13.13 6.88 1.03
CA LYS A 51 12.36 5.69 1.38
C LYS A 51 11.42 5.89 2.57
N GLU A 52 11.85 6.61 3.60
CA GLU A 52 11.01 6.88 4.77
C GLU A 52 9.79 7.71 4.41
N GLN A 53 9.97 8.73 3.59
CA GLN A 53 8.86 9.56 3.12
C GLN A 53 7.88 8.75 2.26
N ILE A 54 8.41 7.89 1.40
CA ILE A 54 7.59 6.99 0.57
C ILE A 54 6.82 6.02 1.48
N GLY A 55 7.48 5.46 2.50
CA GLY A 55 6.86 4.58 3.48
C GLY A 55 5.71 5.26 4.21
N GLN A 56 5.90 6.49 4.66
CA GLN A 56 4.85 7.27 5.32
C GLN A 56 3.66 7.52 4.38
N ALA A 57 3.94 7.95 3.16
CA ALA A 57 2.89 8.19 2.16
C ALA A 57 2.14 6.90 1.78
N ALA A 58 2.84 5.78 1.71
CA ALA A 58 2.23 4.48 1.44
C ALA A 58 1.32 4.03 2.59
N LEU A 59 1.73 4.26 3.84
CA LEU A 59 0.91 3.98 5.01
C LEU A 59 -0.36 4.84 5.03
N ASP A 60 -0.23 6.13 4.75
CA ASP A 60 -1.37 7.05 4.70
C ASP A 60 -2.37 6.63 3.63
N LEU A 61 -1.89 6.29 2.44
CA LEU A 61 -2.73 5.82 1.34
C LEU A 61 -3.40 4.48 1.68
N ALA A 62 -2.66 3.55 2.24
CA ALA A 62 -3.19 2.25 2.64
C ALA A 62 -4.25 2.39 3.74
N GLY A 63 -4.00 3.24 4.73
CA GLY A 63 -4.94 3.53 5.80
C GLY A 63 -6.25 4.11 5.28
N GLU A 64 -6.18 5.07 4.39
CA GLU A 64 -7.35 5.67 3.76
C GLU A 64 -8.13 4.67 2.90
N THR A 65 -7.41 3.84 2.15
CA THR A 65 -8.02 2.79 1.31
C THR A 65 -8.78 1.77 2.18
N VAL A 66 -8.16 1.30 3.25
CA VAL A 66 -8.78 0.34 4.18
C VAL A 66 -9.99 0.97 4.87
N ARG A 67 -9.84 2.22 5.36
CA ARG A 67 -10.93 2.95 6.00
C ARG A 67 -12.14 3.07 5.07
N SER A 68 -11.92 3.45 3.82
CA SER A 68 -12.99 3.57 2.83
C SER A 68 -13.69 2.24 2.53
N LYS A 69 -12.92 1.17 2.42
CA LYS A 69 -13.47 -0.18 2.20
C LYS A 69 -14.33 -0.64 3.38
N ILE A 70 -13.85 -0.41 4.60
CA ILE A 70 -14.58 -0.76 5.82
C ILE A 70 -15.88 0.03 5.90
N ALA A 71 -15.84 1.35 5.67
CA ALA A 71 -17.01 2.20 5.70
C ALA A 71 -18.08 1.75 4.69
N ARG A 72 -17.67 1.46 3.45
CA ARG A 72 -18.59 0.97 2.42
C ARG A 72 -19.17 -0.40 2.77
N ALA A 73 -18.38 -1.29 3.31
CA ALA A 73 -18.86 -2.62 3.75
C ALA A 73 -19.86 -2.49 4.88
N ALA A 74 -19.64 -1.57 5.83
CA ALA A 74 -20.57 -1.31 6.93
C ALA A 74 -21.92 -0.79 6.42
N GLU A 75 -21.90 0.16 5.49
CA GLU A 75 -23.13 0.70 4.89
C GLU A 75 -23.92 -0.34 4.10
N ALA A 76 -23.22 -1.24 3.41
CA ALA A 76 -23.84 -2.27 2.56
C ALA A 76 -24.32 -3.49 3.33
N SER A 77 -23.92 -3.66 4.59
CA SER A 77 -24.21 -4.87 5.36
C SER A 77 -25.49 -4.73 6.20
N PRO A 78 -26.39 -5.73 6.18
CA PRO A 78 -27.65 -5.67 6.92
C PRO A 78 -27.50 -5.94 8.43
N SER A 79 -26.35 -6.46 8.87
CA SER A 79 -26.09 -6.80 10.27
C SER A 79 -24.59 -6.76 10.58
N ALA A 80 -24.24 -6.71 11.86
CA ALA A 80 -22.85 -6.77 12.30
C ALA A 80 -22.18 -8.09 11.89
N GLU A 81 -22.89 -9.19 11.99
CA GLU A 81 -22.41 -10.51 11.56
C GLU A 81 -22.09 -10.53 10.08
N ALA A 82 -22.99 -10.05 9.23
CA ALA A 82 -22.77 -9.96 7.78
C ALA A 82 -21.57 -9.05 7.44
N PHE A 83 -21.42 -7.95 8.16
CA PHE A 83 -20.29 -7.03 8.01
C PHE A 83 -18.96 -7.71 8.32
N LEU A 84 -18.83 -8.35 9.46
CA LEU A 84 -17.59 -9.01 9.87
C LEU A 84 -17.24 -10.18 8.95
N THR A 85 -18.22 -10.99 8.59
CA THR A 85 -18.06 -12.10 7.65
C THR A 85 -17.62 -11.59 6.28
N GLY A 86 -18.24 -10.52 5.80
CA GLY A 86 -17.92 -9.90 4.52
C GLY A 86 -16.49 -9.37 4.46
N ILE A 87 -16.03 -8.72 5.51
CA ILE A 87 -14.64 -8.24 5.60
C ILE A 87 -13.66 -9.40 5.59
N ALA A 88 -13.90 -10.43 6.39
CA ALA A 88 -13.01 -11.60 6.44
C ALA A 88 -12.91 -12.29 5.08
N ARG A 89 -14.04 -12.45 4.39
CA ARG A 89 -14.07 -13.04 3.03
C ARG A 89 -13.35 -12.18 2.01
N ALA A 90 -13.50 -10.86 2.08
CA ALA A 90 -12.81 -9.93 1.17
C ALA A 90 -11.30 -10.00 1.35
N MET A 91 -10.83 -10.07 2.60
CA MET A 91 -9.40 -10.21 2.91
C MET A 91 -8.85 -11.56 2.42
N ALA A 92 -9.60 -12.64 2.62
CA ALA A 92 -9.22 -13.97 2.13
C ALA A 92 -9.14 -13.99 0.60
N ALA A 93 -10.10 -13.38 -0.09
CA ALA A 93 -10.12 -13.29 -1.55
C ALA A 93 -8.92 -12.51 -2.09
N ASP A 94 -8.54 -11.41 -1.45
CA ASP A 94 -7.37 -10.62 -1.86
C ASP A 94 -6.08 -11.45 -1.75
N LEU A 95 -5.94 -12.21 -0.67
CA LEU A 95 -4.82 -13.12 -0.49
C LEU A 95 -4.79 -14.21 -1.57
N GLU A 96 -5.92 -14.87 -1.80
CA GLU A 96 -6.03 -15.93 -2.81
C GLU A 96 -5.74 -15.43 -4.21
N GLN A 97 -6.27 -14.26 -4.59
CA GLN A 97 -6.07 -13.67 -5.91
C GLN A 97 -4.61 -13.30 -6.18
N SER A 98 -3.84 -13.03 -5.15
CA SER A 98 -2.42 -12.72 -5.26
C SER A 98 -1.52 -13.94 -5.07
N ASP A 99 -2.09 -15.14 -5.03
CA ASP A 99 -1.37 -16.38 -4.70
C ASP A 99 -0.65 -16.27 -3.34
N PHE A 100 -1.33 -15.68 -2.37
CA PHE A 100 -0.85 -15.44 -1.00
C PHE A 100 0.40 -14.55 -0.91
N CYS A 101 0.64 -13.73 -1.93
CA CYS A 101 1.80 -12.83 -1.99
C CYS A 101 1.54 -11.44 -1.40
N ASN A 102 0.29 -10.95 -1.45
CA ASN A 102 -0.03 -9.60 -1.00
C ASN A 102 -0.47 -9.59 0.47
N GLY A 103 0.44 -9.24 1.37
CA GLY A 103 0.13 -8.98 2.77
C GLY A 103 -0.56 -7.63 2.98
N CYS A 104 -0.88 -7.32 4.22
CA CYS A 104 -1.41 -6.01 4.60
C CYS A 104 -0.27 -4.98 4.57
N PRO A 105 -0.37 -3.89 3.79
CA PRO A 105 0.71 -2.90 3.71
C PRO A 105 0.95 -2.16 5.03
N ILE A 106 -0.09 -2.01 5.85
CA ILE A 106 0.01 -1.39 7.18
C ILE A 106 0.74 -2.32 8.14
N ALA A 107 0.30 -3.56 8.25
CA ALA A 107 0.85 -4.54 9.18
C ALA A 107 2.32 -4.86 8.88
N THR A 108 2.67 -5.11 7.62
CA THR A 108 4.04 -5.42 7.24
C THR A 108 5.00 -4.28 7.57
N THR A 109 4.64 -3.04 7.25
CA THR A 109 5.48 -1.88 7.53
C THR A 109 5.55 -1.57 9.03
N ALA A 110 4.41 -1.60 9.72
CA ALA A 110 4.35 -1.29 11.15
C ALA A 110 5.12 -2.31 11.99
N LEU A 111 5.01 -3.60 11.70
CA LEU A 111 5.72 -4.64 12.43
C LEU A 111 7.24 -4.53 12.29
N GLU A 112 7.72 -4.15 11.12
CA GLU A 112 9.16 -3.98 10.87
C GLU A 112 9.73 -2.72 11.50
N THR A 113 8.94 -1.64 11.60
CA THR A 113 9.43 -0.33 12.06
C THR A 113 9.11 -0.03 13.52
N ALA A 114 8.20 -0.77 14.15
CA ALA A 114 7.73 -0.49 15.51
C ALA A 114 8.82 -0.63 16.60
N ALA A 115 9.89 -1.35 16.32
CA ALA A 115 10.97 -1.61 17.26
C ALA A 115 12.18 -0.67 17.11
N GLN A 116 12.09 0.34 16.24
CA GLN A 116 13.18 1.29 15.99
C GLN A 116 13.06 2.57 16.81
#